data_2c1e07b55d244e26dec7e03a73259275
#
_entry.id   2c1e07b55d244e26dec7e03a73259275
#
_cell.length_a   1.000
_cell.length_b   1.000
_cell.length_c   1.000
_cell.angle_alpha   90.00
_cell.angle_beta   90.00
_cell.angle_gamma   90.00
#
_symmetry.space_group_name_H-M   'P 1'
#
loop_
_entity.id
_entity.type
_entity.pdbx_description
1 polymer ?
#
loop_
_entity_poly.entity_id
_entity_poly.type
_entity_poly.pdbx_seq_one_letter_code
_entity_poly.pdbx_strand_id
1 'polypeptide(L)'
;TFMDVKGLFSRGLHKNLSEGTYKKVRDYSILPERGMVIKRKDRQAVDTLAIRGHVQDVLSAFYWMRTQPLAVGKVLEVQAVDDLKAYRLAIKVLGRETVKLKSGTFDCFKVQPILLGEGLFKAKGEVIIWLSADERRIPVKMKSKIFIGAISATMTSYTPGR
;
A
#
# COMPACT_ATOMS: atom_id res chain seq x y z
N THR A 1 6.10 2.63 -7.96
CA THR A 1 6.91 1.57 -7.33
C THR A 1 7.52 0.65 -8.36
N PHE A 2 8.66 0.07 -8.05
CA PHE A 2 9.31 -1.02 -8.79
C PHE A 2 9.27 -2.25 -7.90
N MET A 3 8.63 -3.32 -8.37
CA MET A 3 8.48 -4.58 -7.61
C MET A 3 9.29 -5.70 -8.25
N ASP A 4 9.87 -6.54 -7.41
CA ASP A 4 10.36 -7.85 -7.82
C ASP A 4 9.15 -8.74 -8.11
N VAL A 5 9.04 -9.24 -9.35
CA VAL A 5 7.86 -10.01 -9.78
C VAL A 5 7.83 -11.45 -9.25
N LYS A 6 8.99 -11.99 -8.82
CA LYS A 6 9.09 -13.34 -8.27
C LYS A 6 8.88 -13.32 -6.76
N GLY A 7 9.55 -12.43 -6.07
CA GLY A 7 9.50 -12.32 -4.61
C GLY A 7 8.39 -11.40 -4.08
N LEU A 8 7.73 -10.63 -4.96
CA LEU A 8 6.64 -9.70 -4.64
C LEU A 8 7.01 -8.70 -3.53
N PHE A 9 8.21 -8.15 -3.60
CA PHE A 9 8.69 -7.11 -2.69
C PHE A 9 9.16 -5.86 -3.44
N SER A 10 9.32 -4.75 -2.74
CA SER A 10 9.75 -3.48 -3.35
C SER A 10 11.24 -3.47 -3.68
N ARG A 11 11.57 -3.02 -4.89
CA ARG A 11 12.94 -2.72 -5.34
C ARG A 11 13.22 -1.22 -5.38
N GLY A 12 12.18 -0.41 -5.35
CA GLY A 12 12.33 1.03 -5.36
C GLY A 12 11.02 1.79 -5.47
N LEU A 13 11.07 3.04 -5.11
CA LEU A 13 9.93 3.94 -5.11
C LEU A 13 10.34 5.32 -5.62
N HIS A 14 9.62 5.80 -6.62
CA HIS A 14 9.67 7.18 -7.08
C HIS A 14 8.41 7.90 -6.64
N LYS A 15 8.55 8.97 -5.85
CA LYS A 15 7.44 9.85 -5.44
C LYS A 15 7.63 11.23 -6.04
N ASN A 16 6.66 11.67 -6.83
CA ASN A 16 6.55 13.06 -7.27
C ASN A 16 5.32 13.66 -6.58
N LEU A 17 5.56 14.45 -5.57
CA LEU A 17 4.52 15.09 -4.75
C LEU A 17 4.29 16.50 -5.26
N SER A 18 3.03 16.82 -5.54
CA SER A 18 2.58 18.18 -5.93
C SER A 18 1.27 18.48 -5.19
N GLU A 19 1.36 19.19 -4.07
CA GLU A 19 0.23 19.55 -3.21
C GLU A 19 0.22 21.06 -2.99
N GLY A 20 -0.58 21.77 -3.76
CA GLY A 20 -0.57 23.23 -3.77
C GLY A 20 0.81 23.78 -4.16
N THR A 21 1.42 24.55 -3.28
CA THR A 21 2.78 25.10 -3.46
C THR A 21 3.88 24.11 -3.09
N TYR A 22 3.55 23.01 -2.39
CA TYR A 22 4.53 22.00 -2.00
C TYR A 22 4.83 21.05 -3.14
N LYS A 23 6.08 21.08 -3.63
CA LYS A 23 6.58 20.17 -4.67
C LYS A 23 7.81 19.45 -4.17
N LYS A 24 7.83 18.13 -4.25
CA LYS A 24 8.97 17.34 -3.81
C LYS A 24 9.09 16.03 -4.58
N VAL A 25 10.26 15.78 -5.13
CA VAL A 25 10.63 14.48 -5.72
C VAL A 25 11.44 13.69 -4.70
N ARG A 26 11.13 12.41 -4.56
CA ARG A 26 11.82 11.49 -3.67
C ARG A 26 12.05 10.17 -4.41
N ASP A 27 13.29 9.75 -4.47
CA ASP A 27 13.72 8.49 -5.07
C ASP A 27 14.31 7.58 -4.00
N TYR A 28 13.88 6.32 -4.01
CA TYR A 28 14.40 5.30 -3.11
C TYR A 28 14.78 4.07 -3.90
N SER A 29 15.99 3.55 -3.65
CA SER A 29 16.40 2.21 -4.07
C SER A 29 16.35 1.29 -2.87
N ILE A 30 15.70 0.15 -3.01
CA ILE A 30 15.53 -0.85 -1.96
C ILE A 30 16.35 -2.06 -2.36
N LEU A 31 17.38 -2.37 -1.58
CA LEU A 31 18.39 -3.37 -1.84
C LEU A 31 18.41 -4.40 -0.71
N PRO A 32 17.48 -5.37 -0.67
CA PRO A 32 17.38 -6.35 0.40
C PRO A 32 18.66 -7.19 0.55
N GLU A 33 19.32 -7.49 -0.56
CA GLU A 33 20.59 -8.21 -0.61
C GLU A 33 21.75 -7.48 0.08
N ARG A 34 21.63 -6.15 0.22
CA ARG A 34 22.56 -5.29 0.96
C ARG A 34 22.04 -4.85 2.32
N GLY A 35 20.81 -5.27 2.66
CA GLY A 35 20.16 -4.91 3.91
C GLY A 35 19.88 -3.41 4.04
N MET A 36 19.60 -2.69 2.94
CA MET A 36 19.44 -1.25 3.00
C MET A 36 18.43 -0.67 2.03
N VAL A 37 17.86 0.47 2.42
CA VAL A 37 17.16 1.42 1.56
C VAL A 37 18.03 2.65 1.39
N ILE A 38 18.20 3.11 0.18
CA ILE A 38 18.98 4.30 -0.18
C ILE A 38 18.02 5.36 -0.69
N LYS A 39 17.99 6.51 -0.03
CA LYS A 39 17.34 7.72 -0.54
C LYS A 39 18.27 8.41 -1.52
N ARG A 40 17.75 8.82 -2.66
CA ARG A 40 18.53 9.47 -3.70
C ARG A 40 18.00 10.88 -3.98
N LYS A 41 18.93 11.77 -4.31
CA LYS A 41 18.68 13.08 -4.89
C LYS A 41 19.65 13.24 -6.07
N ASP A 42 19.10 13.59 -7.24
CA ASP A 42 19.90 13.74 -8.47
C ASP A 42 20.81 12.51 -8.76
N ARG A 43 20.26 11.30 -8.53
CA ARG A 43 20.91 9.98 -8.64
C ARG A 43 22.00 9.70 -7.60
N GLN A 44 22.36 10.65 -6.76
CA GLN A 44 23.33 10.46 -5.67
C GLN A 44 22.62 9.94 -4.41
N ALA A 45 23.30 9.06 -3.67
CA ALA A 45 22.83 8.63 -2.36
C ALA A 45 23.01 9.79 -1.37
N VAL A 46 21.93 10.17 -0.67
CA VAL A 46 21.94 11.26 0.31
C VAL A 46 21.64 10.79 1.72
N ASP A 47 21.02 9.60 1.87
CA ASP A 47 20.70 9.02 3.17
C ASP A 47 20.36 7.55 3.03
N THR A 48 20.43 6.77 4.12
CA THR A 48 20.18 5.34 4.12
C THR A 48 19.41 4.89 5.34
N LEU A 49 18.68 3.76 5.18
CA LEU A 49 18.01 3.04 6.26
C LEU A 49 18.43 1.58 6.21
N ALA A 50 18.90 1.02 7.32
CA ALA A 50 19.13 -0.41 7.43
C ALA A 50 17.80 -1.17 7.49
N ILE A 51 17.67 -2.27 6.74
CA ILE A 51 16.52 -3.16 6.74
C ILE A 51 16.96 -4.61 6.89
N ARG A 52 16.02 -5.47 7.32
CA ARG A 52 16.24 -6.91 7.39
C ARG A 52 15.27 -7.62 6.45
N GLY A 53 15.82 -8.34 5.45
CA GLY A 53 15.03 -9.08 4.49
C GLY A 53 14.22 -8.19 3.52
N HIS A 54 13.15 -8.74 2.98
CA HIS A 54 12.31 -8.07 2.01
C HIS A 54 11.34 -7.12 2.69
N VAL A 55 11.17 -5.93 2.11
CA VAL A 55 10.24 -4.91 2.61
C VAL A 55 9.33 -4.43 1.49
N GLN A 56 8.20 -3.88 1.86
CA GLN A 56 7.25 -3.25 0.95
C GLN A 56 7.34 -1.72 1.05
N ASP A 57 7.06 -1.03 -0.03
CA ASP A 57 6.56 0.35 0.01
C ASP A 57 5.02 0.34 0.01
N VAL A 58 4.40 1.51 0.10
CA VAL A 58 2.94 1.63 0.18
C VAL A 58 2.22 0.97 -1.00
N LEU A 59 2.74 1.12 -2.23
CA LEU A 59 2.09 0.57 -3.42
C LEU A 59 2.41 -0.92 -3.58
N SER A 60 3.65 -1.33 -3.35
CA SER A 60 4.00 -2.75 -3.40
C SER A 60 3.28 -3.57 -2.32
N ALA A 61 3.07 -3.01 -1.12
CA ALA A 61 2.25 -3.63 -0.09
C ALA A 61 0.80 -3.84 -0.54
N PHE A 62 0.24 -2.87 -1.27
CA PHE A 62 -1.08 -3.00 -1.86
C PHE A 62 -1.17 -4.13 -2.89
N TYR A 63 -0.19 -4.25 -3.78
CA TYR A 63 -0.15 -5.37 -4.75
C TYR A 63 0.11 -6.71 -4.05
N TRP A 64 1.06 -6.77 -3.11
CA TRP A 64 1.34 -7.96 -2.32
C TRP A 64 0.10 -8.48 -1.58
N MET A 65 -0.65 -7.60 -0.92
CA MET A 65 -1.89 -7.96 -0.23
C MET A 65 -2.88 -8.70 -1.14
N ARG A 66 -2.99 -8.30 -2.40
CA ARG A 66 -3.91 -8.90 -3.37
C ARG A 66 -3.54 -10.35 -3.73
N THR A 67 -2.30 -10.75 -3.55
CA THR A 67 -1.83 -12.13 -3.81
C THR A 67 -1.99 -13.05 -2.60
N GLN A 68 -2.36 -12.50 -1.43
CA GLN A 68 -2.46 -13.27 -0.21
C GLN A 68 -3.83 -13.95 -0.05
N PRO A 69 -3.89 -15.11 0.62
CA PRO A 69 -5.16 -15.75 0.96
C PRO A 69 -5.89 -14.92 2.02
N LEU A 70 -6.95 -14.20 1.57
CA LEU A 70 -7.79 -13.38 2.43
C LEU A 70 -8.90 -14.24 3.04
N ALA A 71 -9.10 -14.13 4.34
CA ALA A 71 -10.21 -14.73 5.08
C ALA A 71 -10.68 -13.75 6.16
N VAL A 72 -11.98 -13.69 6.42
CA VAL A 72 -12.56 -12.80 7.44
C VAL A 72 -11.93 -13.09 8.80
N GLY A 73 -11.53 -12.05 9.51
CA GLY A 73 -10.83 -12.13 10.79
C GLY A 73 -9.32 -12.33 10.68
N LYS A 74 -8.79 -12.67 9.49
CA LYS A 74 -7.34 -12.84 9.28
C LYS A 74 -6.63 -11.48 9.36
N VAL A 75 -5.44 -11.51 9.94
CA VAL A 75 -4.47 -10.40 9.93
C VAL A 75 -3.23 -10.86 9.17
N LEU A 76 -2.84 -10.11 8.15
CA LEU A 76 -1.58 -10.28 7.44
C LEU A 76 -0.59 -9.25 7.96
N GLU A 77 0.67 -9.60 8.10
CA GLU A 77 1.71 -8.67 8.52
C GLU A 77 2.88 -8.69 7.55
N VAL A 78 3.41 -7.51 7.25
CA VAL A 78 4.59 -7.34 6.40
C VAL A 78 5.40 -6.14 6.87
N GLN A 79 6.71 -6.19 6.64
CA GLN A 79 7.56 -5.01 6.85
C GLN A 79 7.35 -4.01 5.71
N ALA A 80 7.18 -2.76 6.04
CA ALA A 80 7.03 -1.68 5.08
C ALA A 80 8.01 -0.54 5.39
N VAL A 81 8.38 0.19 4.36
CA VAL A 81 9.23 1.38 4.47
C VAL A 81 8.56 2.57 3.81
N ASP A 82 8.64 3.72 4.46
CA ASP A 82 8.27 5.01 3.91
C ASP A 82 9.15 6.10 4.51
N ASP A 83 9.70 6.97 3.65
CA ASP A 83 10.56 8.12 4.01
C ASP A 83 11.68 7.75 5.01
N LEU A 84 12.42 6.66 4.73
CA LEU A 84 13.51 6.11 5.57
C LEU A 84 13.08 5.73 6.99
N LYS A 85 11.86 5.28 7.13
CA LYS A 85 11.35 4.65 8.35
C LYS A 85 10.81 3.27 8.03
N ALA A 86 11.17 2.29 8.85
CA ALA A 86 10.63 0.95 8.77
C ALA A 86 9.42 0.82 9.70
N TYR A 87 8.39 0.15 9.23
CA TYR A 87 7.15 -0.08 9.94
C TYR A 87 6.72 -1.54 9.82
N ARG A 88 5.98 -2.02 10.78
CA ARG A 88 5.16 -3.23 10.61
C ARG A 88 3.79 -2.77 10.08
N LEU A 89 3.41 -3.28 8.93
CA LEU A 89 2.10 -3.06 8.33
C LEU A 89 1.24 -4.29 8.61
N ALA A 90 0.16 -4.10 9.37
CA ALA A 90 -0.89 -5.11 9.54
C ALA A 90 -2.04 -4.81 8.59
N ILE A 91 -2.56 -5.84 7.92
CA ILE A 91 -3.73 -5.74 7.06
C ILE A 91 -4.80 -6.63 7.66
N LYS A 92 -5.83 -6.02 8.23
CA LYS A 92 -6.96 -6.72 8.84
C LYS A 92 -8.04 -6.96 7.80
N VAL A 93 -8.52 -8.21 7.68
CA VAL A 93 -9.69 -8.56 6.88
C VAL A 93 -10.92 -8.44 7.79
N LEU A 94 -11.64 -7.31 7.67
CA LEU A 94 -12.73 -6.95 8.58
C LEU A 94 -14.03 -7.73 8.32
N GLY A 95 -14.26 -8.14 7.06
CA GLY A 95 -15.50 -8.81 6.68
C GLY A 95 -15.65 -8.95 5.18
N ARG A 96 -16.84 -9.40 4.76
CA ARG A 96 -17.31 -9.38 3.38
C ARG A 96 -18.48 -8.41 3.25
N GLU A 97 -18.55 -7.72 2.11
CA GLU A 97 -19.59 -6.73 1.83
C GLU A 97 -19.87 -6.68 0.32
N THR A 98 -21.12 -6.65 -0.04
CA THR A 98 -21.53 -6.43 -1.44
C THR A 98 -21.47 -4.95 -1.76
N VAL A 99 -20.62 -4.57 -2.72
CA VAL A 99 -20.48 -3.20 -3.20
C VAL A 99 -21.18 -3.02 -4.52
N LYS A 100 -22.16 -2.11 -4.57
CA LYS A 100 -22.89 -1.74 -5.79
C LYS A 100 -22.34 -0.45 -6.35
N LEU A 101 -21.85 -0.48 -7.58
CA LEU A 101 -21.34 0.67 -8.34
C LEU A 101 -22.07 0.78 -9.69
N LYS A 102 -21.86 1.86 -10.42
CA LYS A 102 -22.34 1.98 -11.81
C LYS A 102 -21.70 0.94 -12.73
N SER A 103 -20.47 0.51 -12.42
CA SER A 103 -19.70 -0.52 -13.14
C SER A 103 -20.11 -1.96 -12.81
N GLY A 104 -21.05 -2.19 -11.89
CA GLY A 104 -21.53 -3.52 -11.52
C GLY A 104 -21.67 -3.73 -10.01
N THR A 105 -22.06 -4.94 -9.65
CA THR A 105 -22.19 -5.40 -8.26
C THR A 105 -21.09 -6.41 -7.95
N PHE A 106 -20.36 -6.19 -6.86
CA PHE A 106 -19.17 -6.95 -6.51
C PHE A 106 -19.29 -7.46 -5.07
N ASP A 107 -19.06 -8.75 -4.87
CA ASP A 107 -18.78 -9.28 -3.54
C ASP A 107 -17.31 -9.00 -3.20
N CYS A 108 -17.07 -8.40 -2.05
CA CYS A 108 -15.75 -7.87 -1.71
C CYS A 108 -15.31 -8.28 -0.31
N PHE A 109 -14.01 -8.53 -0.15
CA PHE A 109 -13.36 -8.45 1.15
C PHE A 109 -13.14 -6.97 1.52
N LYS A 110 -13.53 -6.62 2.74
CA LYS A 110 -13.29 -5.32 3.34
C LYS A 110 -12.00 -5.41 4.16
N VAL A 111 -10.96 -4.71 3.74
CA VAL A 111 -9.64 -4.79 4.38
C VAL A 111 -9.19 -3.42 4.90
N GLN A 112 -8.45 -3.43 6.00
CA GLN A 112 -7.93 -2.25 6.64
C GLN A 112 -6.42 -2.38 6.85
N PRO A 113 -5.58 -1.66 6.10
CA PRO A 113 -4.16 -1.54 6.39
C PRO A 113 -3.93 -0.64 7.62
N ILE A 114 -3.10 -1.09 8.55
CA ILE A 114 -2.76 -0.39 9.79
C ILE A 114 -1.25 -0.44 9.98
N LEU A 115 -0.61 0.71 10.10
CA LEU A 115 0.80 0.78 10.48
C LEU A 115 0.93 0.53 11.99
N LEU A 116 1.70 -0.49 12.37
CA LEU A 116 1.98 -0.83 13.76
C LEU A 116 3.26 -0.10 14.21
N GLY A 117 3.17 0.72 15.26
CA GLY A 117 4.30 1.45 15.82
C GLY A 117 3.84 2.62 16.69
N GLU A 118 4.69 3.02 17.63
CA GLU A 118 4.37 4.12 18.54
C GLU A 118 4.27 5.45 17.79
N GLY A 119 3.23 6.22 18.06
CA GLY A 119 3.06 7.62 17.63
C GLY A 119 2.47 7.88 16.25
N LEU A 120 2.38 6.89 15.35
CA LEU A 120 1.92 7.12 13.96
C LEU A 120 0.40 7.02 13.76
N PHE A 121 -0.31 6.39 14.68
CA PHE A 121 -1.75 6.10 14.55
C PHE A 121 -2.67 7.28 14.76
N LYS A 122 -2.24 8.32 15.44
CA LYS A 122 -3.11 9.48 15.75
C LYS A 122 -3.23 10.49 14.61
N ALA A 123 -2.37 10.45 13.61
CA ALA A 123 -2.27 11.51 12.60
C ALA A 123 -2.68 11.12 11.17
N LYS A 124 -2.79 9.83 10.83
CA LYS A 124 -3.16 9.40 9.48
C LYS A 124 -4.50 8.68 9.52
N GLY A 125 -5.48 9.23 8.79
CA GLY A 125 -6.85 8.75 8.75
C GLY A 125 -7.00 7.26 8.44
N GLU A 126 -8.15 6.72 8.80
CA GLU A 126 -8.52 5.33 8.54
C GLU A 126 -8.68 5.08 7.04
N VAL A 127 -7.99 4.09 6.50
CA VAL A 127 -8.15 3.64 5.12
C VAL A 127 -8.85 2.30 5.11
N ILE A 128 -9.93 2.20 4.35
CA ILE A 128 -10.65 0.95 4.08
C ILE A 128 -10.60 0.68 2.58
N ILE A 129 -10.30 -0.55 2.21
CA ILE A 129 -10.23 -0.99 0.82
C ILE A 129 -11.17 -2.17 0.64
N TRP A 130 -11.95 -2.17 -0.44
CA TRP A 130 -12.80 -3.27 -0.87
C TRP A 130 -12.15 -3.95 -2.07
N LEU A 131 -11.73 -5.19 -1.89
CA LEU A 131 -11.17 -6.05 -2.93
C LEU A 131 -12.19 -7.08 -3.35
N SER A 132 -12.38 -7.31 -4.65
CA SER A 132 -13.28 -8.37 -5.12
C SER A 132 -12.91 -9.70 -4.47
N ALA A 133 -13.94 -10.51 -4.14
CA ALA A 133 -13.73 -11.77 -3.43
C ALA A 133 -13.25 -12.91 -4.35
N ASP A 134 -13.24 -12.67 -5.66
CA ASP A 134 -12.67 -13.59 -6.66
C ASP A 134 -11.13 -13.60 -6.61
N GLU A 135 -10.50 -14.47 -7.38
CA GLU A 135 -9.03 -14.64 -7.43
C GLU A 135 -8.29 -13.38 -7.88
N ARG A 136 -8.92 -12.52 -8.65
CA ARG A 136 -8.32 -11.30 -9.19
C ARG A 136 -8.07 -10.23 -8.14
N ARG A 137 -8.84 -10.24 -7.01
CA ARG A 137 -8.71 -9.25 -5.92
C ARG A 137 -8.70 -7.81 -6.46
N ILE A 138 -9.64 -7.49 -7.37
CA ILE A 138 -9.72 -6.17 -7.98
C ILE A 138 -10.07 -5.13 -6.92
N PRO A 139 -9.38 -3.98 -6.85
CA PRO A 139 -9.78 -2.89 -5.97
C PRO A 139 -11.05 -2.22 -6.51
N VAL A 140 -12.16 -2.48 -5.85
CA VAL A 140 -13.49 -1.99 -6.25
C VAL A 140 -13.78 -0.62 -5.68
N LYS A 141 -13.38 -0.40 -4.41
CA LYS A 141 -13.61 0.84 -3.69
C LYS A 141 -12.51 1.06 -2.66
N MET A 142 -12.16 2.30 -2.44
CA MET A 142 -11.31 2.74 -1.32
C MET A 142 -11.98 3.93 -0.64
N LYS A 143 -11.91 3.98 0.68
CA LYS A 143 -12.34 5.12 1.49
C LYS A 143 -11.23 5.48 2.47
N SER A 144 -10.83 6.74 2.46
CA SER A 144 -9.88 7.29 3.43
C SER A 144 -10.58 8.33 4.28
N LYS A 145 -10.59 8.12 5.59
CA LYS A 145 -11.08 9.10 6.56
C LYS A 145 -9.98 10.13 6.78
N ILE A 146 -10.28 11.39 6.58
CA ILE A 146 -9.39 12.51 6.80
C ILE A 146 -9.90 13.34 7.98
N PHE A 147 -9.13 14.34 8.42
CA PHE A 147 -9.48 15.18 9.57
C PHE A 147 -10.87 15.82 9.44
N ILE A 148 -11.24 16.25 8.24
CA ILE A 148 -12.58 16.78 7.95
C ILE A 148 -13.15 15.94 6.79
N GLY A 149 -14.07 14.99 7.10
CA GLY A 149 -14.78 14.19 6.11
C GLY A 149 -14.06 12.90 5.70
N ALA A 150 -14.30 12.48 4.46
CA ALA A 150 -13.68 11.29 3.88
C ALA A 150 -13.52 11.44 2.37
N ILE A 151 -12.45 10.88 1.84
CA ILE A 151 -12.21 10.74 0.41
C ILE A 151 -12.59 9.31 0.01
N SER A 152 -13.36 9.16 -1.07
CA SER A 152 -13.71 7.86 -1.63
C SER A 152 -13.29 7.78 -3.09
N ALA A 153 -12.66 6.69 -3.46
CA ALA A 153 -12.40 6.30 -4.83
C ALA A 153 -13.20 5.02 -5.15
N THR A 154 -13.83 4.98 -6.32
CA THR A 154 -14.62 3.83 -6.78
C THR A 154 -14.21 3.46 -8.19
N MET A 155 -14.22 2.17 -8.49
CA MET A 155 -13.92 1.64 -9.81
C MET A 155 -15.01 2.06 -10.81
N THR A 156 -14.64 2.70 -11.89
CA THR A 156 -15.56 3.11 -12.97
C THR A 156 -15.64 2.07 -14.08
N SER A 157 -14.52 1.40 -14.38
CA SER A 157 -14.42 0.33 -15.36
C SER A 157 -13.26 -0.59 -15.03
N TYR A 158 -13.26 -1.79 -15.60
CA TYR A 158 -12.19 -2.75 -15.46
C TYR A 158 -11.97 -3.49 -16.80
N THR A 159 -10.74 -3.49 -17.25
CA THR A 159 -10.29 -4.33 -18.37
C THR A 159 -9.22 -5.27 -17.85
N PRO A 160 -9.41 -6.61 -17.95
CA PRO A 160 -8.37 -7.57 -17.58
C PRO A 160 -7.08 -7.31 -18.34
N GLY A 161 -5.93 -7.44 -17.67
CA GLY A 161 -4.64 -7.52 -18.33
C GLY A 161 -4.55 -8.78 -19.20
N ARG A 162 -3.74 -8.72 -20.22
CA ARG A 162 -3.38 -9.88 -21.07
C ARG A 162 -2.32 -10.71 -20.39
#